data_5aa24ae60cd8d5249ab22ad9affcc8be
#
_entry.id   5aa24ae60cd8d5249ab22ad9affcc8be
#
_cell.length_a   1.000
_cell.length_b   1.000
_cell.length_c   1.000
_cell.angle_alpha   90.00
_cell.angle_beta   90.00
_cell.angle_gamma   90.00
#
_symmetry.space_group_name_H-M   'P 1'
#
loop_
_entity.id
_entity.type
_entity.pdbx_description
1 polymer ?
#
loop_
_entity_poly.entity_id
_entity_poly.type
_entity_poly.pdbx_seq_one_letter_code
_entity_poly.pdbx_strand_id
1 'polypeptide(L)'
;MSEMFCFQCQQTAGNSGCVRTGVCGKQPQTANLQDHLICALIHLAEACTEKGQFPPEVTRLLADGLFATLTNVNFDDEALRGYIRRAEQASHQLPEVDPGWLWRGDTDVVSLRSTLLFGMKGMAAYAHHAFRLGQEDEEVSRWFYRGLCALHQQHSVKEWLSLLTEFGQVNYRCMALLDRANTAAFGDPSPARVPTDIRRGPFIVVSGHDLEDLHQLLEQTAGTGVNVYTHGELLPAHGYPALRKYPHLAGNFGTAWQNQQQEFDALPAPILMTTNCLMPPRPSYADRIYTTSVVGYPGLKHIPEDAAGRKDFSALIDQALALGGYSTDRSMSGINGGHILTTGFGRRALSDSAPAVIDAIKSGAVKHIFLVGGCDGAHPGRNYYTDFVKSAPMDSLILTLACGKFRFNDLDLGDINGIPRILDVGQCNDAYSAVQIALALAEAFGCTVNDLPLTLVLSWYEQKAVCILLTLLALGIKNIYLGPTLPAFLSETVVKTLVDAYHLQPITHPQQDLDAVLHRG
;
A
#
# COMPACT_ATOMS: atom_id res chain seq x y z
N MET A 1 -4.97 -6.01 33.24
CA MET A 1 -5.17 -5.74 31.80
C MET A 1 -3.90 -6.19 31.10
N SER A 2 -3.99 -6.97 30.03
CA SER A 2 -2.81 -7.36 29.25
C SER A 2 -2.21 -6.08 28.63
N GLU A 3 -0.92 -5.89 28.82
CA GLU A 3 -0.18 -4.80 28.17
C GLU A 3 0.13 -5.17 26.73
N MET A 4 0.22 -4.18 25.85
CA MET A 4 0.69 -4.32 24.48
C MET A 4 1.75 -3.26 24.20
N PHE A 5 2.55 -3.48 23.16
CA PHE A 5 3.36 -2.44 22.57
C PHE A 5 3.26 -2.48 21.04
N CYS A 6 3.00 -1.35 20.40
CA CYS A 6 2.94 -1.29 18.94
C CYS A 6 3.23 0.14 18.46
N PHE A 7 4.25 0.31 17.63
CA PHE A 7 4.66 1.60 17.05
C PHE A 7 4.86 1.54 15.53
N GLN A 8 4.23 0.53 14.88
CA GLN A 8 4.50 0.21 13.48
C GLN A 8 3.86 1.15 12.45
N CYS A 9 2.91 2.02 12.84
CA CYS A 9 2.20 2.90 11.90
C CYS A 9 2.33 4.37 12.28
N GLN A 10 2.05 5.25 11.34
CA GLN A 10 2.14 6.70 11.51
C GLN A 10 1.18 7.25 12.58
N GLN A 11 0.07 6.56 12.85
CA GLN A 11 -0.93 6.98 13.85
C GLN A 11 -0.67 6.45 15.25
N THR A 12 0.46 5.82 15.49
CA THR A 12 0.77 5.31 16.82
C THR A 12 0.66 6.39 17.89
N ALA A 13 0.14 6.00 19.07
CA ALA A 13 -0.20 6.94 20.12
C ALA A 13 0.98 7.83 20.53
N GLY A 14 0.78 9.15 20.49
CA GLY A 14 1.79 10.13 20.85
C GLY A 14 3.07 10.08 20.00
N ASN A 15 3.05 9.46 18.82
CA ASN A 15 4.24 9.16 18.00
C ASN A 15 5.35 8.43 18.79
N SER A 16 4.96 7.56 19.74
CA SER A 16 5.88 6.81 20.61
C SER A 16 5.51 5.33 20.75
N GLY A 17 4.23 4.99 20.77
CA GLY A 17 3.74 3.62 20.85
C GLY A 17 2.35 3.49 21.49
N CYS A 18 1.56 2.55 20.99
CA CYS A 18 0.29 2.14 21.59
C CYS A 18 0.57 1.09 22.69
N VAL A 19 0.13 1.36 23.93
CA VAL A 19 0.41 0.50 25.08
C VAL A 19 -0.84 -0.09 25.73
N ARG A 20 -2.03 0.37 25.37
CA ARG A 20 -3.32 -0.11 25.92
C ARG A 20 -4.24 -0.64 24.84
N THR A 21 -4.43 0.11 23.79
CA THR A 21 -5.21 -0.20 22.60
C THR A 21 -4.59 0.53 21.43
N GLY A 22 -4.52 -0.11 20.27
CA GLY A 22 -4.05 0.56 19.05
C GLY A 22 -4.98 1.70 18.64
N VAL A 23 -4.45 2.82 18.15
CA VAL A 23 -5.25 3.89 17.54
C VAL A 23 -6.09 3.33 16.37
N CYS A 24 -5.59 2.30 15.68
CA CYS A 24 -6.31 1.55 14.65
C CYS A 24 -7.43 0.63 15.17
N GLY A 25 -7.67 0.56 16.48
CA GLY A 25 -8.63 -0.32 17.10
C GLY A 25 -8.09 -1.70 17.52
N LYS A 26 -6.80 -2.02 17.24
CA LYS A 26 -6.16 -3.28 17.62
C LYS A 26 -6.19 -3.46 19.15
N GLN A 27 -6.68 -4.61 19.61
CA GLN A 27 -6.71 -4.95 21.01
C GLN A 27 -5.35 -5.53 21.48
N PRO A 28 -5.03 -5.45 22.78
CA PRO A 28 -3.78 -6.00 23.31
C PRO A 28 -3.56 -7.48 22.98
N GLN A 29 -4.60 -8.29 23.05
CA GLN A 29 -4.52 -9.71 22.70
C GLN A 29 -4.11 -9.91 21.24
N THR A 30 -4.71 -9.18 20.32
CA THR A 30 -4.38 -9.24 18.89
C THR A 30 -2.96 -8.77 18.62
N ALA A 31 -2.51 -7.69 19.30
CA ALA A 31 -1.13 -7.19 19.15
C ALA A 31 -0.11 -8.25 19.60
N ASN A 32 -0.33 -8.86 20.77
CA ASN A 32 0.54 -9.91 21.29
C ASN A 32 0.54 -11.16 20.42
N LEU A 33 -0.61 -11.56 19.84
CA LEU A 33 -0.68 -12.65 18.88
C LEU A 33 0.10 -12.36 17.61
N GLN A 34 0.11 -11.10 17.13
CA GLN A 34 0.93 -10.72 15.99
C GLN A 34 2.43 -10.80 16.31
N ASP A 35 2.86 -10.45 17.52
CA ASP A 35 4.24 -10.60 17.97
C ASP A 35 4.63 -12.09 18.08
N HIS A 36 3.76 -12.93 18.63
CA HIS A 36 3.95 -14.39 18.65
C HIS A 36 4.03 -14.97 17.24
N LEU A 37 3.19 -14.51 16.32
CA LEU A 37 3.27 -14.93 14.92
C LEU A 37 4.62 -14.56 14.28
N ILE A 38 5.12 -13.35 14.51
CA ILE A 38 6.44 -12.94 14.01
C ILE A 38 7.53 -13.88 14.53
N CYS A 39 7.53 -14.21 15.83
CA CYS A 39 8.49 -15.14 16.40
C CYS A 39 8.37 -16.55 15.82
N ALA A 40 7.14 -17.06 15.62
CA ALA A 40 6.92 -18.36 14.98
C ALA A 40 7.45 -18.40 13.54
N LEU A 41 7.30 -17.31 12.78
CA LEU A 41 7.84 -17.19 11.43
C LEU A 41 9.38 -17.11 11.42
N ILE A 42 9.99 -16.46 12.41
CA ILE A 42 11.45 -16.44 12.60
C ILE A 42 11.96 -17.86 12.85
N HIS A 43 11.38 -18.59 13.82
CA HIS A 43 11.76 -19.96 14.12
C HIS A 43 11.57 -20.90 12.91
N LEU A 44 10.52 -20.71 12.13
CA LEU A 44 10.31 -21.48 10.90
C LEU A 44 11.40 -21.18 9.85
N ALA A 45 11.77 -19.91 9.68
CA ALA A 45 12.84 -19.52 8.76
C ALA A 45 14.20 -20.07 9.19
N GLU A 46 14.51 -20.06 10.49
CA GLU A 46 15.72 -20.66 11.06
C GLU A 46 15.77 -22.17 10.81
N ALA A 47 14.70 -22.89 11.14
CA ALA A 47 14.63 -24.35 10.92
C ALA A 47 14.80 -24.74 9.46
N CYS A 48 14.26 -23.97 8.52
CA CYS A 48 14.44 -24.18 7.09
C CYS A 48 15.88 -23.87 6.64
N THR A 49 16.46 -22.79 7.16
CA THR A 49 17.83 -22.36 6.84
C THR A 49 18.85 -23.38 7.33
N GLU A 50 18.71 -23.93 8.55
CA GLU A 50 19.55 -24.98 9.11
C GLU A 50 19.53 -26.25 8.24
N LYS A 51 18.37 -26.61 7.68
CA LYS A 51 18.20 -27.77 6.79
C LYS A 51 18.62 -27.48 5.35
N GLY A 52 18.84 -26.20 4.98
CA GLY A 52 19.07 -25.78 3.60
C GLY A 52 17.87 -26.02 2.67
N GLN A 53 16.66 -26.05 3.22
CA GLN A 53 15.40 -26.33 2.51
C GLN A 53 14.48 -25.13 2.52
N PHE A 54 13.99 -24.75 1.35
CA PHE A 54 13.16 -23.54 1.16
C PHE A 54 11.91 -23.86 0.34
N PRO A 55 10.95 -24.62 0.90
CA PRO A 55 9.77 -25.08 0.17
C PRO A 55 8.86 -23.88 -0.21
N PRO A 56 8.28 -23.86 -1.42
CA PRO A 56 7.40 -22.77 -1.86
C PRO A 56 6.22 -22.53 -0.92
N GLU A 57 5.62 -23.59 -0.39
CA GLU A 57 4.51 -23.49 0.56
C GLU A 57 4.91 -22.83 1.88
N VAL A 58 6.15 -23.04 2.34
CA VAL A 58 6.69 -22.35 3.52
C VAL A 58 6.98 -20.89 3.19
N THR A 59 7.56 -20.60 2.03
CA THR A 59 7.77 -19.21 1.57
C THR A 59 6.46 -18.43 1.55
N ARG A 60 5.38 -19.03 1.03
CA ARG A 60 4.05 -18.42 1.04
C ARG A 60 3.53 -18.21 2.46
N LEU A 61 3.72 -19.19 3.36
CA LEU A 61 3.34 -19.05 4.77
C LEU A 61 4.10 -17.90 5.45
N LEU A 62 5.40 -17.73 5.18
CA LEU A 62 6.20 -16.61 5.70
C LEU A 62 5.66 -15.27 5.19
N ALA A 63 5.38 -15.15 3.89
CA ALA A 63 4.84 -13.95 3.28
C ALA A 63 3.42 -13.63 3.81
N ASP A 64 2.51 -14.59 3.81
CA ASP A 64 1.13 -14.40 4.28
C ASP A 64 1.07 -14.05 5.76
N GLY A 65 1.89 -14.72 6.59
CA GLY A 65 1.97 -14.46 8.02
C GLY A 65 2.49 -13.04 8.31
N LEU A 66 3.55 -12.60 7.63
CA LEU A 66 4.04 -11.23 7.73
C LEU A 66 2.99 -10.22 7.27
N PHE A 67 2.33 -10.48 6.14
CA PHE A 67 1.28 -9.61 5.61
C PHE A 67 0.08 -9.52 6.56
N ALA A 68 -0.34 -10.63 7.19
CA ALA A 68 -1.42 -10.63 8.18
C ALA A 68 -1.11 -9.72 9.39
N THR A 69 0.16 -9.50 9.72
CA THR A 69 0.58 -8.60 10.82
C THR A 69 0.74 -7.13 10.42
N LEU A 70 0.55 -6.79 9.15
CA LEU A 70 0.60 -5.42 8.66
C LEU A 70 -0.56 -4.59 9.23
N THR A 71 -0.40 -3.28 9.31
CA THR A 71 -1.41 -2.38 9.89
C THR A 71 -2.74 -2.47 9.13
N ASN A 72 -3.84 -2.62 9.86
CA ASN A 72 -5.21 -2.67 9.34
C ASN A 72 -5.44 -3.80 8.31
N VAL A 73 -4.87 -4.97 8.57
CA VAL A 73 -5.08 -6.20 7.78
C VAL A 73 -5.88 -7.21 8.56
N ASN A 74 -5.30 -7.80 9.62
CA ASN A 74 -5.96 -8.88 10.33
C ASN A 74 -6.11 -8.56 11.83
N PHE A 75 -7.37 -8.50 12.26
CA PHE A 75 -7.80 -8.30 13.64
C PHE A 75 -8.44 -9.57 14.22
N ASP A 76 -8.52 -10.66 13.46
CA ASP A 76 -9.11 -11.91 13.87
C ASP A 76 -8.07 -12.78 14.61
N ASP A 77 -8.24 -12.89 15.91
CA ASP A 77 -7.35 -13.66 16.78
C ASP A 77 -7.28 -15.15 16.38
N GLU A 78 -8.38 -15.74 15.90
CA GLU A 78 -8.37 -17.16 15.52
C GLU A 78 -7.64 -17.38 14.19
N ALA A 79 -7.79 -16.48 13.24
CA ALA A 79 -7.00 -16.49 12.00
C ALA A 79 -5.49 -16.39 12.32
N LEU A 80 -5.10 -15.47 13.21
CA LEU A 80 -3.70 -15.31 13.64
C LEU A 80 -3.17 -16.58 14.33
N ARG A 81 -3.95 -17.20 15.22
CA ARG A 81 -3.60 -18.50 15.82
C ARG A 81 -3.45 -19.60 14.78
N GLY A 82 -4.25 -19.55 13.70
CA GLY A 82 -4.12 -20.47 12.58
C GLY A 82 -2.75 -20.37 11.89
N TYR A 83 -2.24 -19.14 11.66
CA TYR A 83 -0.90 -18.92 11.13
C TYR A 83 0.19 -19.41 12.09
N ILE A 84 0.08 -19.10 13.39
CA ILE A 84 1.01 -19.55 14.42
C ILE A 84 1.10 -21.08 14.43
N ARG A 85 -0.04 -21.79 14.54
CA ARG A 85 -0.09 -23.25 14.54
C ARG A 85 0.61 -23.86 13.31
N ARG A 86 0.36 -23.31 12.11
CA ARG A 86 1.01 -23.79 10.88
C ARG A 86 2.53 -23.59 10.90
N ALA A 87 3.00 -22.45 11.39
CA ALA A 87 4.43 -22.15 11.48
C ALA A 87 5.12 -23.06 12.50
N GLU A 88 4.54 -23.26 13.70
CA GLU A 88 5.04 -24.14 14.74
C GLU A 88 5.07 -25.61 14.30
N GLN A 89 4.04 -26.08 13.63
CA GLN A 89 3.99 -27.45 13.08
C GLN A 89 5.07 -27.67 12.01
N ALA A 90 5.30 -26.69 11.15
CA ALA A 90 6.31 -26.81 10.09
C ALA A 90 7.76 -26.70 10.62
N SER A 91 8.00 -25.90 11.65
CA SER A 91 9.32 -25.74 12.27
C SER A 91 9.67 -26.86 13.25
N HIS A 92 8.67 -27.53 13.84
CA HIS A 92 8.81 -28.46 14.97
C HIS A 92 9.43 -27.81 16.21
N GLN A 93 9.30 -26.48 16.37
CA GLN A 93 9.80 -25.74 17.51
C GLN A 93 8.70 -25.37 18.49
N LEU A 94 9.09 -25.13 19.75
CA LEU A 94 8.17 -24.67 20.79
C LEU A 94 7.86 -23.18 20.57
N PRO A 95 6.65 -22.74 21.02
CA PRO A 95 6.27 -21.34 20.99
C PRO A 95 7.28 -20.45 21.73
N GLU A 96 7.49 -19.24 21.22
CA GLU A 96 8.25 -18.20 21.93
C GLU A 96 7.50 -17.82 23.22
N VAL A 97 8.21 -17.83 24.35
CA VAL A 97 7.64 -17.53 25.66
C VAL A 97 7.47 -16.02 25.87
N ASP A 98 8.40 -15.23 25.33
CA ASP A 98 8.40 -13.77 25.51
C ASP A 98 8.76 -13.04 24.20
N PRO A 99 7.78 -12.84 23.29
CA PRO A 99 8.01 -12.14 22.03
C PRO A 99 8.39 -10.67 22.20
N GLY A 100 8.26 -10.12 23.42
CA GLY A 100 8.62 -8.72 23.72
C GLY A 100 10.09 -8.38 23.50
N TRP A 101 10.97 -9.36 23.30
CA TRP A 101 12.36 -9.11 22.92
C TRP A 101 12.46 -8.35 21.59
N LEU A 102 11.48 -8.47 20.71
CA LEU A 102 11.42 -7.73 19.44
C LEU A 102 11.58 -6.23 19.64
N TRP A 103 11.05 -5.70 20.74
CA TRP A 103 10.94 -4.28 21.04
C TRP A 103 11.88 -3.80 22.14
N ARG A 104 12.77 -4.68 22.66
CA ARG A 104 13.70 -4.37 23.76
C ARG A 104 15.17 -4.40 23.32
N GLY A 105 16.00 -3.58 23.96
CA GLY A 105 17.44 -3.52 23.75
C GLY A 105 17.95 -2.11 23.54
N ASP A 106 19.10 -1.98 22.94
CA ASP A 106 19.66 -0.70 22.51
C ASP A 106 18.74 0.01 21.53
N THR A 107 18.52 1.31 21.72
CA THR A 107 17.54 2.09 20.97
C THR A 107 17.82 2.10 19.47
N ASP A 108 19.08 2.21 19.05
CA ASP A 108 19.44 2.21 17.63
C ASP A 108 19.30 0.83 17.02
N VAL A 109 19.64 -0.23 17.75
CA VAL A 109 19.43 -1.62 17.32
C VAL A 109 17.94 -1.94 17.18
N VAL A 110 17.11 -1.56 18.16
CA VAL A 110 15.64 -1.74 18.08
C VAL A 110 15.08 -0.97 16.89
N SER A 111 15.54 0.26 16.65
CA SER A 111 15.13 1.07 15.50
C SER A 111 15.45 0.38 14.17
N LEU A 112 16.68 -0.07 13.98
CA LEU A 112 17.12 -0.70 12.73
C LEU A 112 16.45 -2.07 12.50
N ARG A 113 16.33 -2.89 13.56
CA ARG A 113 15.61 -4.17 13.55
C ARG A 113 14.12 -3.96 13.19
N SER A 114 13.47 -2.99 13.81
CA SER A 114 12.07 -2.66 13.52
C SER A 114 11.90 -2.17 12.09
N THR A 115 12.83 -1.35 11.59
CA THR A 115 12.83 -0.87 10.21
C THR A 115 12.90 -2.02 9.22
N LEU A 116 13.79 -3.01 9.46
CA LEU A 116 13.88 -4.21 8.64
C LEU A 116 12.58 -5.03 8.69
N LEU A 117 12.08 -5.33 9.89
CA LEU A 117 10.84 -6.10 10.06
C LEU A 117 9.66 -5.43 9.36
N PHE A 118 9.52 -4.12 9.52
CA PHE A 118 8.40 -3.38 8.90
C PHE A 118 8.57 -3.29 7.39
N GLY A 119 9.79 -3.13 6.89
CA GLY A 119 10.09 -3.27 5.47
C GLY A 119 9.66 -4.64 4.94
N MET A 120 10.03 -5.72 5.63
CA MET A 120 9.68 -7.09 5.24
C MET A 120 8.16 -7.34 5.23
N LYS A 121 7.41 -6.77 6.19
CA LYS A 121 5.93 -6.83 6.15
C LYS A 121 5.38 -6.19 4.88
N GLY A 122 5.93 -5.03 4.46
CA GLY A 122 5.54 -4.36 3.21
C GLY A 122 5.88 -5.19 1.98
N MET A 123 7.10 -5.74 1.90
CA MET A 123 7.52 -6.63 0.80
C MET A 123 6.65 -7.89 0.73
N ALA A 124 6.25 -8.44 1.88
CA ALA A 124 5.39 -9.61 1.96
C ALA A 124 4.02 -9.38 1.29
N ALA A 125 3.45 -8.19 1.43
CA ALA A 125 2.21 -7.83 0.72
C ALA A 125 2.40 -7.84 -0.81
N TYR A 126 3.54 -7.35 -1.32
CA TYR A 126 3.85 -7.39 -2.75
C TYR A 126 4.07 -8.81 -3.26
N ALA A 127 4.86 -9.59 -2.53
CA ALA A 127 5.12 -10.99 -2.87
C ALA A 127 3.84 -11.83 -2.87
N HIS A 128 2.95 -11.64 -1.89
CA HIS A 128 1.65 -12.31 -1.83
C HIS A 128 0.86 -12.14 -3.12
N HIS A 129 0.69 -10.91 -3.61
CA HIS A 129 -0.04 -10.67 -4.87
C HIS A 129 0.65 -11.30 -6.08
N ALA A 130 1.99 -11.22 -6.17
CA ALA A 130 2.74 -11.85 -7.25
C ALA A 130 2.59 -13.39 -7.23
N PHE A 131 2.68 -13.99 -6.04
CA PHE A 131 2.52 -15.45 -5.86
C PHE A 131 1.11 -15.93 -6.24
N ARG A 132 0.07 -15.16 -5.91
CA ARG A 132 -1.30 -15.47 -6.31
C ARG A 132 -1.49 -15.46 -7.84
N LEU A 133 -0.73 -14.64 -8.55
CA LEU A 133 -0.70 -14.60 -10.02
C LEU A 133 0.32 -15.58 -10.63
N GLY A 134 0.85 -16.52 -9.82
CA GLY A 134 1.77 -17.56 -10.28
C GLY A 134 3.18 -17.06 -10.62
N GLN A 135 3.55 -15.86 -10.16
CA GLN A 135 4.89 -15.30 -10.38
C GLN A 135 5.72 -15.42 -9.11
N GLU A 136 6.90 -16.01 -9.24
CA GLU A 136 7.85 -16.21 -8.14
C GLU A 136 9.23 -15.71 -8.56
N ASP A 137 10.05 -15.35 -7.56
CA ASP A 137 11.43 -14.95 -7.73
C ASP A 137 12.26 -15.57 -6.60
N GLU A 138 13.30 -16.32 -6.95
CA GLU A 138 14.09 -17.08 -5.98
C GLU A 138 14.81 -16.17 -4.99
N GLU A 139 15.37 -15.04 -5.43
CA GLU A 139 16.08 -14.11 -4.57
C GLU A 139 15.15 -13.45 -3.55
N VAL A 140 13.96 -13.01 -4.00
CA VAL A 140 12.90 -12.48 -3.13
C VAL A 140 12.47 -13.55 -2.13
N SER A 141 12.22 -14.79 -2.58
CA SER A 141 11.80 -15.90 -1.74
C SER A 141 12.85 -16.23 -0.68
N ARG A 142 14.13 -16.34 -1.06
CA ARG A 142 15.27 -16.59 -0.17
C ARG A 142 15.47 -15.48 0.86
N TRP A 143 15.17 -14.27 0.47
CA TRP A 143 15.37 -13.12 1.36
C TRP A 143 14.40 -13.10 2.56
N PHE A 144 13.19 -13.67 2.44
CA PHE A 144 12.31 -13.84 3.60
C PHE A 144 12.96 -14.68 4.70
N TYR A 145 13.61 -15.79 4.35
CA TYR A 145 14.33 -16.61 5.33
C TYR A 145 15.50 -15.85 5.93
N ARG A 146 16.33 -15.25 5.09
CA ARG A 146 17.51 -14.49 5.52
C ARG A 146 17.12 -13.32 6.42
N GLY A 147 16.15 -12.53 6.04
CA GLY A 147 15.70 -11.37 6.79
C GLY A 147 15.10 -11.76 8.14
N LEU A 148 14.25 -12.80 8.18
CA LEU A 148 13.67 -13.30 9.44
C LEU A 148 14.75 -13.84 10.39
N CYS A 149 15.70 -14.64 9.90
CA CYS A 149 16.84 -15.10 10.70
C CYS A 149 17.67 -13.93 11.25
N ALA A 150 17.91 -12.90 10.44
CA ALA A 150 18.68 -11.73 10.86
C ALA A 150 18.01 -10.94 12.02
N LEU A 151 16.68 -10.97 12.14
CA LEU A 151 15.97 -10.31 13.25
C LEU A 151 16.33 -10.88 14.62
N HIS A 152 16.67 -12.18 14.69
CA HIS A 152 17.01 -12.88 15.93
C HIS A 152 18.53 -12.89 16.20
N GLN A 153 19.35 -12.49 15.23
CA GLN A 153 20.80 -12.46 15.36
C GLN A 153 21.29 -11.12 15.93
N GLN A 154 22.48 -11.15 16.52
CA GLN A 154 23.14 -9.93 16.96
C GLN A 154 23.93 -9.32 15.81
N HIS A 155 23.67 -8.06 15.52
CA HIS A 155 24.36 -7.29 14.50
C HIS A 155 24.84 -5.95 15.06
N SER A 156 26.00 -5.49 14.60
CA SER A 156 26.44 -4.12 14.78
C SER A 156 25.55 -3.16 13.96
N VAL A 157 25.55 -1.89 14.30
CA VAL A 157 24.82 -0.86 13.53
C VAL A 157 25.21 -0.87 12.05
N LYS A 158 26.51 -1.09 11.74
CA LYS A 158 27.00 -1.18 10.36
C LYS A 158 26.40 -2.37 9.60
N GLU A 159 26.30 -3.51 10.25
CA GLU A 159 25.71 -4.72 9.63
C GLU A 159 24.20 -4.53 9.42
N TRP A 160 23.47 -3.92 10.38
CA TRP A 160 22.08 -3.56 10.20
C TRP A 160 21.87 -2.63 9.00
N LEU A 161 22.69 -1.59 8.85
CA LEU A 161 22.61 -0.66 7.70
C LEU A 161 22.88 -1.37 6.37
N SER A 162 23.82 -2.33 6.36
CA SER A 162 24.08 -3.18 5.18
C SER A 162 22.87 -4.05 4.83
N LEU A 163 22.25 -4.70 5.83
CA LEU A 163 21.04 -5.50 5.65
C LEU A 163 19.86 -4.66 5.13
N LEU A 164 19.68 -3.44 5.64
CA LEU A 164 18.64 -2.54 5.16
C LEU A 164 18.86 -2.08 3.71
N THR A 165 20.11 -1.84 3.32
CA THR A 165 20.46 -1.50 1.94
C THR A 165 20.20 -2.68 1.00
N GLU A 166 20.63 -3.87 1.38
CA GLU A 166 20.35 -5.09 0.62
C GLU A 166 18.84 -5.37 0.52
N PHE A 167 18.11 -5.22 1.66
CA PHE A 167 16.66 -5.32 1.65
C PHE A 167 16.03 -4.38 0.62
N GLY A 168 16.45 -3.12 0.57
CA GLY A 168 15.93 -2.14 -0.38
C GLY A 168 16.11 -2.58 -1.84
N GLN A 169 17.25 -3.21 -2.17
CA GLN A 169 17.52 -3.76 -3.50
C GLN A 169 16.61 -4.97 -3.81
N VAL A 170 16.46 -5.88 -2.85
CA VAL A 170 15.58 -7.05 -3.02
C VAL A 170 14.11 -6.62 -3.09
N ASN A 171 13.70 -5.63 -2.29
CA ASN A 171 12.34 -5.10 -2.40
C ASN A 171 12.08 -4.44 -3.77
N TYR A 172 13.05 -3.73 -4.34
CA TYR A 172 12.94 -3.23 -5.71
C TYR A 172 12.68 -4.35 -6.72
N ARG A 173 13.37 -5.49 -6.56
CA ARG A 173 13.14 -6.68 -7.36
C ARG A 173 11.74 -7.29 -7.12
N CYS A 174 11.26 -7.30 -5.87
CA CYS A 174 9.91 -7.73 -5.53
C CYS A 174 8.84 -6.81 -6.13
N MET A 175 9.05 -5.51 -6.11
CA MET A 175 8.17 -4.54 -6.78
C MET A 175 8.11 -4.77 -8.31
N ALA A 176 9.26 -5.06 -8.93
CA ALA A 176 9.33 -5.43 -10.35
C ALA A 176 8.61 -6.76 -10.65
N LEU A 177 8.69 -7.72 -9.72
CA LEU A 177 7.97 -9.00 -9.81
C LEU A 177 6.46 -8.78 -9.82
N LEU A 178 5.96 -7.94 -8.92
CA LEU A 178 4.52 -7.62 -8.85
C LEU A 178 4.04 -6.86 -10.08
N ASP A 179 4.77 -5.85 -10.54
CA ASP A 179 4.46 -5.11 -11.77
C ASP A 179 4.35 -6.07 -12.98
N ARG A 180 5.31 -6.99 -13.11
CA ARG A 180 5.29 -8.01 -14.16
C ARG A 180 4.09 -8.96 -14.01
N ALA A 181 3.76 -9.37 -12.78
CA ALA A 181 2.63 -10.25 -12.51
C ALA A 181 1.30 -9.58 -12.91
N ASN A 182 1.08 -8.34 -12.48
CA ASN A 182 -0.12 -7.58 -12.80
C ASN A 182 -0.24 -7.30 -14.30
N THR A 183 0.83 -6.83 -14.95
CA THR A 183 0.79 -6.50 -16.37
C THR A 183 0.68 -7.74 -17.27
N ALA A 184 1.25 -8.88 -16.87
CA ALA A 184 1.08 -10.15 -17.58
C ALA A 184 -0.37 -10.68 -17.47
N ALA A 185 -1.01 -10.55 -16.30
CA ALA A 185 -2.37 -11.04 -16.07
C ALA A 185 -3.45 -10.10 -16.64
N PHE A 186 -3.28 -8.79 -16.47
CA PHE A 186 -4.34 -7.80 -16.75
C PHE A 186 -4.03 -6.83 -17.88
N GLY A 187 -2.84 -6.89 -18.46
CA GLY A 187 -2.33 -5.97 -19.49
C GLY A 187 -1.73 -4.70 -18.89
N ASP A 188 -1.01 -3.93 -19.70
CA ASP A 188 -0.45 -2.64 -19.28
C ASP A 188 -1.58 -1.63 -19.02
N PRO A 189 -1.60 -0.96 -17.86
CA PRO A 189 -2.61 0.06 -17.58
C PRO A 189 -2.46 1.25 -18.53
N SER A 190 -3.60 1.78 -18.95
CA SER A 190 -3.67 2.97 -19.79
C SER A 190 -4.66 3.98 -19.21
N PRO A 191 -4.51 5.29 -19.53
CA PRO A 191 -5.33 6.34 -18.97
C PRO A 191 -6.83 6.05 -19.08
N ALA A 192 -7.54 6.19 -17.96
CA ALA A 192 -8.97 5.95 -17.85
C ALA A 192 -9.64 7.06 -17.03
N ARG A 193 -10.82 7.48 -17.49
CA ARG A 193 -11.70 8.41 -16.76
C ARG A 193 -12.75 7.59 -16.03
N VAL A 194 -12.81 7.73 -14.73
CA VAL A 194 -13.64 6.91 -13.84
C VAL A 194 -14.70 7.78 -13.17
N PRO A 195 -16.01 7.55 -13.43
CA PRO A 195 -17.07 8.32 -12.78
C PRO A 195 -17.18 7.95 -11.30
N THR A 196 -17.60 8.92 -10.49
CA THR A 196 -17.95 8.72 -9.08
C THR A 196 -19.45 8.47 -8.88
N ASP A 197 -20.27 8.74 -9.90
CA ASP A 197 -21.72 8.56 -9.84
C ASP A 197 -22.09 7.07 -9.74
N ILE A 198 -23.11 6.78 -8.93
CA ILE A 198 -23.59 5.41 -8.70
C ILE A 198 -24.90 5.21 -9.47
N ARG A 199 -24.92 4.22 -10.34
CA ARG A 199 -26.12 3.83 -11.11
C ARG A 199 -27.14 3.17 -10.17
N ARG A 200 -28.43 3.37 -10.46
CA ARG A 200 -29.53 2.65 -9.80
C ARG A 200 -29.38 1.14 -9.94
N GLY A 201 -29.90 0.41 -8.98
CA GLY A 201 -29.91 -1.07 -8.98
C GLY A 201 -28.83 -1.66 -8.06
N PRO A 202 -28.76 -2.98 -7.99
CA PRO A 202 -27.85 -3.67 -7.09
C PRO A 202 -26.39 -3.44 -7.48
N PHE A 203 -25.54 -3.31 -6.47
CA PHE A 203 -24.10 -3.14 -6.68
C PHE A 203 -23.28 -3.67 -5.51
N ILE A 204 -21.98 -3.85 -5.75
CA ILE A 204 -20.97 -4.26 -4.80
C ILE A 204 -19.87 -3.20 -4.79
N VAL A 205 -19.35 -2.87 -3.60
CA VAL A 205 -18.16 -2.04 -3.45
C VAL A 205 -16.97 -2.93 -3.10
N VAL A 206 -15.85 -2.79 -3.84
CA VAL A 206 -14.63 -3.57 -3.63
C VAL A 206 -13.50 -2.65 -3.20
N SER A 207 -12.90 -2.93 -2.06
CA SER A 207 -11.80 -2.16 -1.47
C SER A 207 -10.56 -3.04 -1.25
N GLY A 208 -9.40 -2.42 -1.17
CA GLY A 208 -8.11 -3.08 -1.01
C GLY A 208 -7.23 -2.95 -2.25
N HIS A 209 -6.45 -3.99 -2.58
CA HIS A 209 -5.44 -3.90 -3.64
C HIS A 209 -5.50 -5.07 -4.64
N ASP A 210 -6.21 -6.16 -4.31
CA ASP A 210 -6.11 -7.42 -5.05
C ASP A 210 -6.90 -7.36 -6.37
N LEU A 211 -6.16 -7.33 -7.48
CA LEU A 211 -6.75 -7.29 -8.82
C LEU A 211 -7.34 -8.64 -9.25
N GLU A 212 -6.79 -9.75 -8.73
CA GLU A 212 -7.29 -11.09 -9.05
C GLU A 212 -8.65 -11.33 -8.37
N ASP A 213 -8.82 -10.91 -7.12
CA ASP A 213 -10.12 -10.98 -6.44
C ASP A 213 -11.18 -10.14 -7.18
N LEU A 214 -10.79 -8.94 -7.63
CA LEU A 214 -11.67 -8.10 -8.45
C LEU A 214 -12.01 -8.79 -9.78
N HIS A 215 -11.02 -9.40 -10.45
CA HIS A 215 -11.23 -10.10 -11.71
C HIS A 215 -12.21 -11.26 -11.56
N GLN A 216 -11.99 -12.14 -10.57
CA GLN A 216 -12.89 -13.26 -10.29
C GLN A 216 -14.31 -12.79 -9.92
N LEU A 217 -14.43 -11.68 -9.18
CA LEU A 217 -15.74 -11.09 -8.88
C LEU A 217 -16.42 -10.55 -10.15
N LEU A 218 -15.68 -9.88 -11.03
CA LEU A 218 -16.23 -9.38 -12.31
C LEU A 218 -16.68 -10.50 -13.22
N GLU A 219 -15.98 -11.64 -13.24
CA GLU A 219 -16.43 -12.84 -13.97
C GLU A 219 -17.74 -13.38 -13.41
N GLN A 220 -17.87 -13.50 -12.08
CA GLN A 220 -19.06 -14.06 -11.43
C GLN A 220 -20.26 -13.12 -11.43
N THR A 221 -20.05 -11.80 -11.50
CA THR A 221 -21.13 -10.81 -11.60
C THR A 221 -21.59 -10.55 -13.04
N ALA A 222 -20.90 -11.09 -14.05
CA ALA A 222 -21.26 -10.89 -15.44
C ALA A 222 -22.67 -11.45 -15.74
N GLY A 223 -23.54 -10.59 -16.29
CA GLY A 223 -24.92 -10.96 -16.63
C GLY A 223 -25.91 -11.03 -15.46
N THR A 224 -25.48 -10.79 -14.22
CA THR A 224 -26.36 -10.82 -13.03
C THR A 224 -27.16 -9.53 -12.83
N GLY A 225 -26.79 -8.44 -13.50
CA GLY A 225 -27.36 -7.11 -13.28
C GLY A 225 -26.76 -6.34 -12.10
N VAL A 226 -25.75 -6.93 -11.43
CA VAL A 226 -25.01 -6.27 -10.33
C VAL A 226 -23.88 -5.44 -10.90
N ASN A 227 -23.81 -4.15 -10.53
CA ASN A 227 -22.68 -3.28 -10.84
C ASN A 227 -21.57 -3.45 -9.78
N VAL A 228 -20.33 -3.24 -10.18
CA VAL A 228 -19.17 -3.25 -9.28
C VAL A 228 -18.52 -1.87 -9.27
N TYR A 229 -18.23 -1.36 -8.08
CA TYR A 229 -17.54 -0.10 -7.86
C TYR A 229 -16.26 -0.34 -7.08
N THR A 230 -15.17 0.24 -7.53
CA THR A 230 -13.92 0.26 -6.76
C THR A 230 -13.99 1.26 -5.62
N HIS A 231 -13.16 1.05 -4.60
CA HIS A 231 -12.96 1.98 -3.50
C HIS A 231 -11.46 2.02 -3.15
N GLY A 232 -10.96 3.21 -2.81
CA GLY A 232 -9.58 3.36 -2.35
C GLY A 232 -8.55 2.89 -3.38
N GLU A 233 -7.67 1.99 -2.98
CA GLU A 233 -6.55 1.53 -3.81
C GLU A 233 -6.96 0.65 -5.01
N LEU A 234 -8.24 0.29 -5.16
CA LEU A 234 -8.70 -0.39 -6.37
C LEU A 234 -9.09 0.56 -7.51
N LEU A 235 -9.11 1.88 -7.32
CA LEU A 235 -9.33 2.83 -8.41
C LEU A 235 -8.45 2.56 -9.64
N PRO A 236 -7.15 2.28 -9.52
CA PRO A 236 -6.28 1.99 -10.68
C PRO A 236 -6.66 0.77 -11.51
N ALA A 237 -7.51 -0.12 -10.99
CA ALA A 237 -8.02 -1.27 -11.73
C ALA A 237 -8.71 -0.88 -13.05
N HIS A 238 -9.34 0.30 -13.09
CA HIS A 238 -9.97 0.85 -14.30
C HIS A 238 -8.97 1.15 -15.44
N GLY A 239 -7.69 1.24 -15.15
CA GLY A 239 -6.63 1.38 -16.17
C GLY A 239 -6.29 0.07 -16.88
N TYR A 240 -6.51 -1.08 -16.24
CA TYR A 240 -6.10 -2.39 -16.76
C TYR A 240 -7.08 -2.92 -17.82
N PRO A 241 -6.62 -3.23 -19.06
CA PRO A 241 -7.49 -3.66 -20.16
C PRO A 241 -8.36 -4.87 -19.83
N ALA A 242 -7.80 -5.88 -19.15
CA ALA A 242 -8.51 -7.10 -18.81
C ALA A 242 -9.64 -6.91 -17.78
N LEU A 243 -9.59 -5.83 -16.99
CA LEU A 243 -10.61 -5.50 -15.99
C LEU A 243 -11.63 -4.53 -16.57
N ARG A 244 -11.20 -3.45 -17.21
CA ARG A 244 -12.13 -2.45 -17.77
C ARG A 244 -12.99 -2.94 -18.94
N LYS A 245 -12.70 -4.11 -19.50
CA LYS A 245 -13.57 -4.74 -20.52
C LYS A 245 -14.96 -5.10 -19.99
N TYR A 246 -15.11 -5.22 -18.66
CA TYR A 246 -16.39 -5.53 -18.03
C TYR A 246 -17.23 -4.25 -17.88
N PRO A 247 -18.37 -4.12 -18.60
CA PRO A 247 -19.16 -2.87 -18.60
C PRO A 247 -19.86 -2.59 -17.27
N HIS A 248 -19.94 -3.57 -16.38
CA HIS A 248 -20.48 -3.44 -15.03
C HIS A 248 -19.41 -3.09 -13.97
N LEU A 249 -18.13 -2.98 -14.34
CA LEU A 249 -17.15 -2.22 -13.57
C LEU A 249 -17.45 -0.72 -13.80
N ALA A 250 -18.37 -0.19 -12.99
CA ALA A 250 -19.14 0.99 -13.34
C ALA A 250 -18.50 2.32 -12.94
N GLY A 251 -17.63 2.33 -11.92
CA GLY A 251 -17.00 3.54 -11.43
C GLY A 251 -16.28 3.33 -10.09
N ASN A 252 -15.97 4.44 -9.42
CA ASN A 252 -15.37 4.43 -8.09
C ASN A 252 -16.35 5.00 -7.06
N PHE A 253 -16.54 4.29 -5.96
CA PHE A 253 -17.32 4.72 -4.82
C PHE A 253 -16.40 5.29 -3.74
N GLY A 254 -16.78 6.44 -3.17
CA GLY A 254 -16.07 7.03 -2.04
C GLY A 254 -14.64 7.45 -2.37
N THR A 255 -13.82 7.48 -1.34
CA THR A 255 -12.47 8.01 -1.37
C THR A 255 -11.43 7.02 -0.83
N ALA A 256 -10.67 7.39 0.20
CA ALA A 256 -9.61 6.56 0.75
C ALA A 256 -10.05 5.86 2.06
N TRP A 257 -9.23 4.93 2.52
CA TRP A 257 -9.48 4.05 3.67
C TRP A 257 -9.93 4.79 4.95
N GLN A 258 -9.44 5.99 5.20
CA GLN A 258 -9.76 6.76 6.41
C GLN A 258 -11.23 7.20 6.49
N ASN A 259 -11.94 7.22 5.37
CA ASN A 259 -13.34 7.65 5.30
C ASN A 259 -14.34 6.49 5.32
N GLN A 260 -13.86 5.22 5.32
CA GLN A 260 -14.69 4.01 5.24
C GLN A 260 -15.87 4.02 6.21
N GLN A 261 -15.64 4.39 7.47
CA GLN A 261 -16.69 4.34 8.49
C GLN A 261 -17.85 5.31 8.22
N GLN A 262 -17.59 6.40 7.52
CA GLN A 262 -18.61 7.34 7.10
C GLN A 262 -19.23 6.93 5.77
N GLU A 263 -18.42 6.52 4.82
CA GLU A 263 -18.84 6.20 3.45
C GLU A 263 -19.69 4.91 3.39
N PHE A 264 -19.38 3.92 4.24
CA PHE A 264 -20.09 2.64 4.25
C PHE A 264 -21.34 2.61 5.14
N ASP A 265 -21.55 3.61 5.98
CA ASP A 265 -22.58 3.59 7.03
C ASP A 265 -24.00 3.34 6.48
N ALA A 266 -24.44 4.13 5.51
CA ALA A 266 -25.77 4.03 4.90
C ALA A 266 -25.75 3.38 3.50
N LEU A 267 -24.71 2.64 3.15
CA LEU A 267 -24.55 2.07 1.82
C LEU A 267 -25.49 0.88 1.61
N PRO A 268 -26.43 0.90 0.63
CA PRO A 268 -27.33 -0.22 0.37
C PRO A 268 -26.67 -1.30 -0.51
N ALA A 269 -25.44 -1.71 -0.16
CA ALA A 269 -24.64 -2.66 -0.92
C ALA A 269 -23.70 -3.44 0.00
N PRO A 270 -23.31 -4.66 -0.32
CA PRO A 270 -22.24 -5.35 0.35
C PRO A 270 -20.87 -4.81 -0.08
N ILE A 271 -19.89 -5.00 0.79
CA ILE A 271 -18.51 -4.51 0.63
C ILE A 271 -17.56 -5.69 0.70
N LEU A 272 -16.65 -5.79 -0.27
CA LEU A 272 -15.57 -6.78 -0.29
C LEU A 272 -14.25 -6.09 0.08
N MET A 273 -13.62 -6.54 1.16
CA MET A 273 -12.29 -6.11 1.58
C MET A 273 -11.28 -7.16 1.15
N THR A 274 -10.49 -6.86 0.13
CA THR A 274 -9.53 -7.81 -0.45
C THR A 274 -8.18 -7.80 0.27
N THR A 275 -7.79 -6.63 0.77
CA THR A 275 -6.55 -6.43 1.53
C THR A 275 -6.72 -5.28 2.53
N ASN A 276 -5.63 -4.73 3.05
CA ASN A 276 -5.64 -3.50 3.85
C ASN A 276 -6.12 -2.28 3.00
N CYS A 277 -6.59 -1.20 3.55
CA CYS A 277 -6.69 -0.98 4.98
C CYS A 277 -8.12 -1.21 5.45
N LEU A 278 -8.36 -2.19 6.28
CA LEU A 278 -9.66 -2.37 6.92
C LEU A 278 -9.75 -1.48 8.17
N MET A 279 -10.73 -0.58 8.20
CA MET A 279 -11.10 0.13 9.43
C MET A 279 -12.08 -0.73 10.26
N PRO A 280 -12.02 -0.68 11.60
CA PRO A 280 -13.00 -1.38 12.42
C PRO A 280 -14.43 -1.06 11.99
N PRO A 281 -15.22 -2.06 11.54
CA PRO A 281 -16.56 -1.80 11.01
C PRO A 281 -17.51 -1.30 12.10
N ARG A 282 -18.42 -0.39 11.71
CA ARG A 282 -19.53 -0.02 12.59
C ARG A 282 -20.61 -1.10 12.57
N PRO A 283 -21.35 -1.31 13.66
CA PRO A 283 -22.46 -2.27 13.68
C PRO A 283 -23.51 -2.05 12.58
N SER A 284 -23.68 -0.81 12.12
CA SER A 284 -24.65 -0.42 11.09
C SER A 284 -24.39 -1.03 9.70
N TYR A 285 -23.16 -1.54 9.42
CA TYR A 285 -22.82 -2.15 8.14
C TYR A 285 -21.92 -3.38 8.23
N ALA A 286 -21.59 -3.84 9.44
CA ALA A 286 -20.70 -5.00 9.64
C ALA A 286 -21.24 -6.28 9.01
N ASP A 287 -22.57 -6.46 8.95
CA ASP A 287 -23.25 -7.60 8.32
C ASP A 287 -23.13 -7.63 6.78
N ARG A 288 -22.68 -6.52 6.18
CA ARG A 288 -22.49 -6.38 4.74
C ARG A 288 -21.02 -6.42 4.31
N ILE A 289 -20.08 -6.57 5.25
CA ILE A 289 -18.65 -6.69 4.94
C ILE A 289 -18.25 -8.14 4.79
N TYR A 290 -17.53 -8.42 3.71
CA TYR A 290 -16.85 -9.66 3.43
C TYR A 290 -15.34 -9.41 3.34
N THR A 291 -14.55 -10.37 3.77
CA THR A 291 -13.08 -10.33 3.70
C THR A 291 -12.56 -11.50 2.89
N THR A 292 -11.39 -11.37 2.32
CA THR A 292 -10.68 -12.44 1.60
C THR A 292 -9.22 -12.50 2.02
N SER A 293 -8.52 -13.55 1.58
CA SER A 293 -7.09 -13.69 1.69
C SER A 293 -6.59 -13.57 3.15
N VAL A 294 -5.67 -12.67 3.44
CA VAL A 294 -5.09 -12.47 4.78
C VAL A 294 -5.89 -11.48 5.64
N VAL A 295 -6.93 -10.87 5.09
CA VAL A 295 -7.76 -9.89 5.82
C VAL A 295 -8.73 -10.60 6.75
N GLY A 296 -8.78 -10.17 7.99
CA GLY A 296 -9.70 -10.72 8.98
C GLY A 296 -10.15 -9.70 10.01
N TYR A 297 -11.39 -9.84 10.46
CA TYR A 297 -11.93 -9.09 11.58
C TYR A 297 -12.97 -9.94 12.31
N PRO A 298 -13.04 -9.90 13.66
CA PRO A 298 -13.97 -10.72 14.42
C PRO A 298 -15.42 -10.55 13.95
N GLY A 299 -16.08 -11.67 13.63
CA GLY A 299 -17.49 -11.69 13.25
C GLY A 299 -17.81 -11.30 11.81
N LEU A 300 -16.83 -10.93 10.99
CA LEU A 300 -17.05 -10.70 9.56
C LEU A 300 -17.07 -12.02 8.77
N LYS A 301 -17.80 -12.01 7.67
CA LYS A 301 -17.84 -13.12 6.73
C LYS A 301 -16.54 -13.18 5.94
N HIS A 302 -15.84 -14.31 6.00
CA HIS A 302 -14.61 -14.53 5.23
C HIS A 302 -14.88 -15.47 4.07
N ILE A 303 -14.42 -15.09 2.87
CA ILE A 303 -14.51 -15.91 1.65
C ILE A 303 -13.13 -16.56 1.44
N PRO A 304 -13.02 -17.87 1.71
CA PRO A 304 -11.78 -18.61 1.50
C PRO A 304 -11.52 -18.85 0.00
N GLU A 305 -10.28 -19.13 -0.33
CA GLU A 305 -9.92 -19.67 -1.65
C GLU A 305 -9.90 -21.21 -1.61
N ASP A 306 -10.21 -21.82 -2.75
CA ASP A 306 -10.04 -23.25 -2.94
C ASP A 306 -8.58 -23.62 -3.29
N ALA A 307 -8.32 -24.91 -3.49
CA ALA A 307 -6.98 -25.42 -3.84
C ALA A 307 -6.43 -24.88 -5.18
N ALA A 308 -7.28 -24.31 -6.03
CA ALA A 308 -6.91 -23.68 -7.30
C ALA A 308 -6.80 -22.16 -7.19
N GLY A 309 -6.91 -21.57 -5.98
CA GLY A 309 -6.87 -20.13 -5.75
C GLY A 309 -8.17 -19.40 -6.14
N ARG A 310 -9.27 -20.13 -6.35
CA ARG A 310 -10.57 -19.56 -6.73
C ARG A 310 -11.43 -19.28 -5.51
N LYS A 311 -12.20 -18.20 -5.57
CA LYS A 311 -13.12 -17.78 -4.50
C LYS A 311 -14.55 -17.79 -5.00
N ASP A 312 -15.47 -18.21 -4.15
CA ASP A 312 -16.91 -18.20 -4.43
C ASP A 312 -17.54 -16.93 -3.86
N PHE A 313 -17.91 -16.01 -4.74
CA PHE A 313 -18.56 -14.76 -4.39
C PHE A 313 -20.10 -14.82 -4.42
N SER A 314 -20.71 -15.98 -4.56
CA SER A 314 -22.18 -16.14 -4.67
C SER A 314 -22.92 -15.49 -3.52
N ALA A 315 -22.50 -15.72 -2.27
CA ALA A 315 -23.13 -15.11 -1.08
C ALA A 315 -23.06 -13.57 -1.08
N LEU A 316 -21.98 -13.00 -1.59
CA LEU A 316 -21.81 -11.56 -1.76
C LEU A 316 -22.76 -11.01 -2.84
N ILE A 317 -22.86 -11.71 -3.96
CA ILE A 317 -23.74 -11.36 -5.10
C ILE A 317 -25.22 -11.47 -4.68
N ASP A 318 -25.61 -12.54 -4.01
CA ASP A 318 -26.97 -12.73 -3.49
C ASP A 318 -27.36 -11.62 -2.52
N GLN A 319 -26.46 -11.20 -1.65
CA GLN A 319 -26.72 -10.08 -0.74
C GLN A 319 -26.87 -8.75 -1.51
N ALA A 320 -26.10 -8.52 -2.56
CA ALA A 320 -26.26 -7.32 -3.40
C ALA A 320 -27.62 -7.28 -4.09
N LEU A 321 -28.06 -8.41 -4.65
CA LEU A 321 -29.37 -8.56 -5.26
C LEU A 321 -30.51 -8.37 -4.26
N ALA A 322 -30.38 -8.94 -3.05
CA ALA A 322 -31.37 -8.78 -1.98
C ALA A 322 -31.49 -7.35 -1.46
N LEU A 323 -30.37 -6.62 -1.35
CA LEU A 323 -30.36 -5.20 -0.96
C LEU A 323 -30.91 -4.28 -2.04
N GLY A 324 -30.78 -4.66 -3.32
CA GLY A 324 -31.34 -3.95 -4.48
C GLY A 324 -30.66 -2.61 -4.81
N GLY A 325 -29.75 -2.13 -4.01
CA GLY A 325 -29.04 -0.87 -4.25
C GLY A 325 -29.90 0.40 -4.16
N TYR A 326 -29.50 1.44 -4.87
CA TYR A 326 -30.27 2.68 -4.95
C TYR A 326 -31.42 2.58 -5.95
N SER A 327 -32.57 3.17 -5.63
CA SER A 327 -33.75 3.22 -6.53
C SER A 327 -33.59 4.18 -7.71
N THR A 328 -32.69 5.16 -7.61
CA THR A 328 -32.34 6.15 -8.64
C THR A 328 -30.83 6.31 -8.69
N ASP A 329 -30.34 6.81 -9.82
CA ASP A 329 -28.92 7.16 -9.94
C ASP A 329 -28.55 8.20 -8.87
N ARG A 330 -27.34 8.09 -8.33
CA ARG A 330 -26.79 8.99 -7.32
C ARG A 330 -25.62 9.74 -7.88
N SER A 331 -25.70 11.06 -7.89
CA SER A 331 -24.56 11.91 -8.19
C SER A 331 -23.68 11.98 -6.94
N MET A 332 -22.43 11.54 -7.10
CA MET A 332 -21.42 11.53 -6.05
C MET A 332 -20.21 12.32 -6.52
N SER A 333 -19.44 12.88 -5.59
CA SER A 333 -18.23 13.62 -5.91
C SER A 333 -17.06 13.21 -5.02
N GLY A 334 -15.84 13.49 -5.45
CA GLY A 334 -14.68 13.46 -4.60
C GLY A 334 -14.69 14.58 -3.55
N ILE A 335 -13.61 14.64 -2.75
CA ILE A 335 -13.50 15.58 -1.62
C ILE A 335 -13.57 17.05 -2.05
N ASN A 336 -13.08 17.37 -3.26
CA ASN A 336 -13.04 18.73 -3.79
C ASN A 336 -14.21 19.02 -4.75
N GLY A 337 -15.18 18.12 -4.89
CA GLY A 337 -16.38 18.30 -5.69
C GLY A 337 -16.30 17.79 -7.12
N GLY A 338 -15.20 17.17 -7.53
CA GLY A 338 -15.06 16.57 -8.87
C GLY A 338 -15.84 15.25 -9.00
N HIS A 339 -16.39 15.00 -10.18
CA HIS A 339 -17.21 13.81 -10.50
C HIS A 339 -16.48 12.77 -11.35
N ILE A 340 -15.30 13.09 -11.83
CA ILE A 340 -14.47 12.20 -12.65
C ILE A 340 -13.08 12.11 -12.04
N LEU A 341 -12.63 10.90 -11.79
CA LEU A 341 -11.26 10.60 -11.42
C LEU A 341 -10.51 10.10 -12.65
N THR A 342 -9.21 10.36 -12.70
CA THR A 342 -8.36 9.88 -13.80
C THR A 342 -7.25 9.03 -13.21
N THR A 343 -7.01 7.85 -13.81
CA THR A 343 -5.98 6.89 -13.38
C THR A 343 -5.37 6.18 -14.59
N GLY A 344 -4.41 5.28 -14.37
CA GLY A 344 -3.84 4.43 -15.41
C GLY A 344 -2.60 4.98 -16.09
N PHE A 345 -1.95 6.01 -15.53
CA PHE A 345 -0.66 6.55 -16.01
C PHE A 345 0.54 5.72 -15.51
N GLY A 346 0.47 4.38 -15.70
CA GLY A 346 1.58 3.50 -15.37
C GLY A 346 2.80 3.72 -16.27
N ARG A 347 3.89 3.00 -15.96
CA ARG A 347 5.19 3.18 -16.65
C ARG A 347 5.09 3.08 -18.19
N ARG A 348 4.25 2.19 -18.71
CA ARG A 348 4.09 2.03 -20.17
C ARG A 348 3.40 3.26 -20.78
N ALA A 349 2.28 3.69 -20.20
CA ALA A 349 1.55 4.86 -20.69
C ALA A 349 2.42 6.14 -20.65
N LEU A 350 3.24 6.30 -19.61
CA LEU A 350 4.15 7.44 -19.50
C LEU A 350 5.38 7.28 -20.39
N SER A 351 5.88 6.06 -20.63
CA SER A 351 6.92 5.82 -21.64
C SER A 351 6.44 6.19 -23.07
N ASP A 352 5.21 5.84 -23.40
CA ASP A 352 4.61 6.18 -24.69
C ASP A 352 4.40 7.71 -24.83
N SER A 353 4.20 8.41 -23.71
CA SER A 353 4.07 9.88 -23.65
C SER A 353 5.41 10.60 -23.39
N ALA A 354 6.50 9.86 -23.15
CA ALA A 354 7.79 10.43 -22.76
C ALA A 354 8.33 11.50 -23.73
N PRO A 355 8.23 11.35 -25.08
CA PRO A 355 8.67 12.41 -25.99
C PRO A 355 7.99 13.75 -25.70
N ALA A 356 6.66 13.75 -25.50
CA ALA A 356 5.92 14.97 -25.22
C ALA A 356 6.30 15.60 -23.86
N VAL A 357 6.52 14.78 -22.83
CA VAL A 357 6.97 15.24 -21.50
C VAL A 357 8.39 15.83 -21.59
N ILE A 358 9.31 15.15 -22.28
CA ILE A 358 10.69 15.61 -22.49
C ILE A 358 10.71 16.92 -23.27
N ASP A 359 9.91 17.05 -24.32
CA ASP A 359 9.79 18.30 -25.09
C ASP A 359 9.20 19.44 -24.26
N ALA A 360 8.21 19.15 -23.42
CA ALA A 360 7.63 20.14 -22.49
C ALA A 360 8.67 20.63 -21.47
N ILE A 361 9.51 19.74 -20.95
CA ILE A 361 10.61 20.12 -20.04
C ILE A 361 11.68 20.93 -20.80
N LYS A 362 12.13 20.47 -21.97
CA LYS A 362 13.16 21.17 -22.78
C LYS A 362 12.72 22.55 -23.25
N SER A 363 11.44 22.73 -23.56
CA SER A 363 10.87 24.03 -23.93
C SER A 363 10.60 24.97 -22.75
N GLY A 364 10.73 24.48 -21.51
CA GLY A 364 10.40 25.21 -20.29
C GLY A 364 8.90 25.33 -20.01
N ALA A 365 8.05 24.60 -20.76
CA ALA A 365 6.62 24.52 -20.48
C ALA A 365 6.35 23.74 -19.16
N VAL A 366 7.18 22.74 -18.85
CA VAL A 366 7.25 22.07 -17.56
C VAL A 366 8.59 22.41 -16.91
N LYS A 367 8.53 23.07 -15.76
CA LYS A 367 9.74 23.44 -15.01
C LYS A 367 10.01 22.53 -13.81
N HIS A 368 8.97 21.88 -13.27
CA HIS A 368 9.13 20.99 -12.12
C HIS A 368 8.14 19.83 -12.18
N ILE A 369 8.52 18.70 -11.61
CA ILE A 369 7.67 17.52 -11.40
C ILE A 369 7.62 17.25 -9.89
N PHE A 370 6.43 17.14 -9.35
CA PHE A 370 6.23 16.72 -7.96
C PHE A 370 5.63 15.32 -7.95
N LEU A 371 6.26 14.38 -7.25
CA LEU A 371 5.64 13.12 -6.88
C LEU A 371 4.96 13.32 -5.51
N VAL A 372 3.66 13.58 -5.51
CA VAL A 372 2.85 13.79 -4.30
C VAL A 372 1.99 12.56 -4.08
N GLY A 373 2.32 11.72 -3.10
CA GLY A 373 1.62 10.46 -2.92
C GLY A 373 1.91 9.76 -1.60
N GLY A 374 1.39 8.55 -1.48
CA GLY A 374 1.52 7.71 -0.30
C GLY A 374 0.18 7.51 0.41
N CYS A 375 0.21 7.09 1.68
CA CYS A 375 -1.01 6.62 2.34
C CYS A 375 -1.86 7.72 2.95
N ASP A 376 -1.26 8.78 3.44
CA ASP A 376 -1.82 9.83 4.29
C ASP A 376 -2.69 9.28 5.46
N GLY A 377 -2.80 10.01 6.52
CA GLY A 377 -3.50 9.51 7.72
C GLY A 377 -4.90 10.09 7.90
N ALA A 378 -5.64 9.52 8.88
CA ALA A 378 -7.03 9.84 9.16
C ALA A 378 -7.26 11.07 10.06
N HIS A 379 -6.21 11.73 10.55
CA HIS A 379 -6.41 12.87 11.46
C HIS A 379 -7.18 14.01 10.80
N PRO A 380 -8.22 14.56 11.45
CA PRO A 380 -8.93 15.72 10.97
C PRO A 380 -8.00 16.94 10.77
N GLY A 381 -8.30 17.78 9.78
CA GLY A 381 -7.56 19.02 9.51
C GLY A 381 -6.24 18.83 8.76
N ARG A 382 -5.94 17.66 8.27
CA ARG A 382 -4.78 17.41 7.41
C ARG A 382 -5.06 17.81 5.97
N ASN A 383 -4.64 19.00 5.61
CA ASN A 383 -4.78 19.52 4.25
C ASN A 383 -3.44 19.75 3.55
N TYR A 384 -2.32 19.39 4.17
CA TYR A 384 -0.99 19.70 3.65
C TYR A 384 -0.85 19.33 2.16
N TYR A 385 -1.17 18.08 1.79
CA TYR A 385 -0.99 17.60 0.42
C TYR A 385 -1.96 18.25 -0.57
N THR A 386 -3.20 18.52 -0.15
CA THR A 386 -4.17 19.27 -0.94
C THR A 386 -3.69 20.70 -1.19
N ASP A 387 -3.24 21.37 -0.14
CA ASP A 387 -2.79 22.77 -0.22
C ASP A 387 -1.48 22.86 -1.01
N PHE A 388 -0.57 21.91 -0.85
CA PHE A 388 0.65 21.80 -1.65
C PHE A 388 0.33 21.70 -3.15
N VAL A 389 -0.55 20.77 -3.53
CA VAL A 389 -0.93 20.56 -4.93
C VAL A 389 -1.67 21.76 -5.52
N LYS A 390 -2.56 22.39 -4.75
CA LYS A 390 -3.26 23.61 -5.18
C LYS A 390 -2.31 24.82 -5.35
N SER A 391 -1.23 24.87 -4.55
CA SER A 391 -0.24 25.96 -4.61
C SER A 391 0.88 25.70 -5.61
N ALA A 392 0.99 24.47 -6.14
CA ALA A 392 2.02 24.13 -7.10
C ALA A 392 1.92 24.98 -8.37
N PRO A 393 3.04 25.50 -8.92
CA PRO A 393 3.05 26.35 -10.10
C PRO A 393 2.31 25.74 -11.29
N MET A 394 1.74 26.58 -12.15
CA MET A 394 0.99 26.15 -13.34
C MET A 394 1.88 25.40 -14.35
N ASP A 395 3.18 25.61 -14.32
CA ASP A 395 4.21 24.96 -15.12
C ASP A 395 4.84 23.74 -14.43
N SER A 396 4.07 23.08 -13.54
CA SER A 396 4.48 21.84 -12.87
C SER A 396 3.51 20.68 -13.13
N LEU A 397 4.06 19.47 -13.23
CA LEU A 397 3.31 18.21 -13.26
C LEU A 397 3.26 17.59 -11.88
N ILE A 398 2.14 16.95 -11.55
CA ILE A 398 1.91 16.22 -10.31
C ILE A 398 1.75 14.74 -10.65
N LEU A 399 2.77 13.95 -10.37
CA LEU A 399 2.64 12.49 -10.33
C LEU A 399 2.04 12.09 -8.98
N THR A 400 1.13 11.15 -8.97
CA THR A 400 0.55 10.65 -7.71
C THR A 400 0.34 9.15 -7.75
N LEU A 401 0.28 8.54 -6.57
CA LEU A 401 -0.07 7.14 -6.35
C LEU A 401 -0.57 6.93 -4.92
N ALA A 402 -1.15 5.76 -4.67
CA ALA A 402 -1.67 5.33 -3.37
C ALA A 402 -2.85 6.15 -2.86
N CYS A 403 -3.31 5.90 -1.63
CA CYS A 403 -4.51 6.51 -1.06
C CYS A 403 -4.43 8.03 -0.91
N GLY A 404 -3.24 8.59 -0.76
CA GLY A 404 -3.03 10.03 -0.63
C GLY A 404 -3.55 10.84 -1.82
N LYS A 405 -3.63 10.23 -3.01
CA LYS A 405 -4.22 10.86 -4.20
C LYS A 405 -5.64 11.41 -3.98
N PHE A 406 -6.46 10.72 -3.17
CA PHE A 406 -7.84 11.11 -2.91
C PHE A 406 -8.00 12.46 -2.19
N ARG A 407 -6.90 13.06 -1.75
CA ARG A 407 -6.89 14.43 -1.24
C ARG A 407 -7.06 15.48 -2.34
N PHE A 408 -6.76 15.14 -3.60
CA PHE A 408 -6.71 16.11 -4.69
C PHE A 408 -6.97 15.55 -6.10
N ASN A 409 -7.14 14.23 -6.28
CA ASN A 409 -7.28 13.63 -7.62
C ASN A 409 -8.59 13.93 -8.35
N ASP A 410 -9.54 14.54 -7.64
CA ASP A 410 -10.80 15.07 -8.19
C ASP A 410 -10.73 16.57 -8.54
N LEU A 411 -9.55 17.21 -8.39
CA LEU A 411 -9.31 18.57 -8.85
C LEU A 411 -9.09 18.59 -10.38
N ASP A 412 -9.64 19.61 -11.02
CA ASP A 412 -9.27 19.97 -12.39
C ASP A 412 -8.18 21.05 -12.35
N LEU A 413 -6.94 20.65 -12.57
CA LEU A 413 -5.78 21.56 -12.66
C LEU A 413 -5.42 21.91 -14.11
N GLY A 414 -6.21 21.46 -15.09
CA GLY A 414 -5.93 21.65 -16.51
C GLY A 414 -4.80 20.76 -17.03
N ASP A 415 -4.22 21.18 -18.14
CA ASP A 415 -3.13 20.46 -18.83
C ASP A 415 -1.97 21.40 -19.20
N ILE A 416 -0.85 20.80 -19.57
CA ILE A 416 0.31 21.47 -20.19
C ILE A 416 0.55 20.79 -21.53
N ASN A 417 0.26 21.51 -22.64
CA ASN A 417 0.41 20.96 -23.99
C ASN A 417 -0.36 19.64 -24.23
N GLY A 418 -1.56 19.51 -23.62
CA GLY A 418 -2.38 18.30 -23.68
C GLY A 418 -2.00 17.20 -22.70
N ILE A 419 -0.99 17.40 -21.84
CA ILE A 419 -0.62 16.50 -20.78
C ILE A 419 -1.37 16.92 -19.51
N PRO A 420 -2.28 16.09 -18.93
CA PRO A 420 -2.94 16.43 -17.69
C PRO A 420 -1.93 16.74 -16.58
N ARG A 421 -2.19 17.77 -15.79
CA ARG A 421 -1.27 18.15 -14.71
C ARG A 421 -1.25 17.16 -13.55
N ILE A 422 -2.32 16.39 -13.34
CA ILE A 422 -2.36 15.28 -12.36
C ILE A 422 -2.29 13.96 -13.12
N LEU A 423 -1.31 13.13 -12.81
CA LEU A 423 -1.04 11.84 -13.44
C LEU A 423 -1.02 10.76 -12.35
N ASP A 424 -2.13 10.02 -12.20
CA ASP A 424 -2.22 8.91 -11.25
C ASP A 424 -1.53 7.66 -11.82
N VAL A 425 -0.38 7.34 -11.27
CA VAL A 425 0.47 6.21 -11.68
C VAL A 425 -0.14 4.86 -11.25
N GLY A 426 -0.89 4.82 -10.13
CA GLY A 426 -1.52 3.59 -9.69
C GLY A 426 -1.68 3.45 -8.17
N GLN A 427 -1.71 2.21 -7.70
CA GLN A 427 -1.71 1.84 -6.29
C GLN A 427 -0.34 2.13 -5.63
N CYS A 428 -0.26 2.00 -4.29
CA CYS A 428 1.05 1.90 -3.64
C CYS A 428 1.83 0.66 -4.12
N ASN A 429 1.13 -0.39 -4.55
CA ASN A 429 1.71 -1.56 -5.21
C ASN A 429 2.37 -1.24 -6.56
N ASP A 430 2.00 -0.13 -7.21
CA ASP A 430 2.55 0.35 -8.48
C ASP A 430 3.73 1.34 -8.31
N ALA A 431 4.28 1.45 -7.10
CA ALA A 431 5.42 2.34 -6.83
C ALA A 431 6.65 2.02 -7.72
N TYR A 432 6.78 0.78 -8.21
CA TYR A 432 7.76 0.41 -9.23
C TYR A 432 7.63 1.27 -10.49
N SER A 433 6.41 1.50 -10.96
CA SER A 433 6.14 2.37 -12.12
C SER A 433 6.68 3.79 -11.90
N ALA A 434 6.47 4.38 -10.71
CA ALA A 434 6.97 5.71 -10.39
C ALA A 434 8.52 5.77 -10.42
N VAL A 435 9.18 4.74 -9.87
CA VAL A 435 10.65 4.63 -9.91
C VAL A 435 11.14 4.50 -11.35
N GLN A 436 10.51 3.64 -12.18
CA GLN A 436 10.89 3.47 -13.58
C GLN A 436 10.74 4.76 -14.40
N ILE A 437 9.69 5.54 -14.14
CA ILE A 437 9.48 6.84 -14.79
C ILE A 437 10.61 7.81 -14.45
N ALA A 438 11.01 7.89 -13.18
CA ALA A 438 12.11 8.75 -12.75
C ALA A 438 13.45 8.32 -13.37
N LEU A 439 13.73 7.01 -13.42
CA LEU A 439 14.95 6.47 -14.04
C LEU A 439 14.97 6.72 -15.55
N ALA A 440 13.86 6.51 -16.25
CA ALA A 440 13.76 6.77 -17.68
C ALA A 440 13.94 8.25 -18.04
N LEU A 441 13.41 9.16 -17.21
CA LEU A 441 13.65 10.61 -17.38
C LEU A 441 15.13 10.95 -17.16
N ALA A 442 15.75 10.40 -16.11
CA ALA A 442 17.17 10.63 -15.84
C ALA A 442 18.05 10.15 -17.01
N GLU A 443 17.77 8.96 -17.55
CA GLU A 443 18.44 8.44 -18.75
C GLU A 443 18.26 9.37 -19.96
N ALA A 444 17.03 9.83 -20.23
CA ALA A 444 16.73 10.71 -21.36
C ALA A 444 17.41 12.08 -21.28
N PHE A 445 17.70 12.55 -20.06
CA PHE A 445 18.44 13.81 -19.82
C PHE A 445 19.95 13.59 -19.59
N GLY A 446 20.43 12.35 -19.55
CA GLY A 446 21.83 12.02 -19.31
C GLY A 446 22.33 12.44 -17.92
N CYS A 447 21.47 12.37 -16.91
CA CYS A 447 21.75 12.79 -15.53
C CYS A 447 21.30 11.71 -14.52
N THR A 448 21.48 11.96 -13.23
CA THR A 448 20.91 11.09 -12.19
C THR A 448 19.49 11.54 -11.83
N VAL A 449 18.72 10.68 -11.15
CA VAL A 449 17.38 11.05 -10.65
C VAL A 449 17.43 12.27 -9.74
N ASN A 450 18.53 12.44 -8.99
CA ASN A 450 18.71 13.56 -8.07
C ASN A 450 18.99 14.91 -8.77
N ASP A 451 19.35 14.87 -10.05
CA ASP A 451 19.60 16.06 -10.86
C ASP A 451 18.36 16.50 -11.67
N LEU A 452 17.31 15.68 -11.67
CA LEU A 452 16.05 16.03 -12.33
C LEU A 452 15.31 17.14 -11.54
N PRO A 453 14.50 17.98 -12.23
CA PRO A 453 13.58 18.89 -11.56
C PRO A 453 12.39 18.09 -10.96
N LEU A 454 12.73 17.14 -10.09
CA LEU A 454 11.80 16.20 -9.45
C LEU A 454 11.94 16.27 -7.93
N THR A 455 10.82 16.46 -7.24
CA THR A 455 10.76 16.39 -5.78
C THR A 455 9.71 15.38 -5.34
N LEU A 456 10.09 14.55 -4.37
CA LEU A 456 9.21 13.57 -3.75
C LEU A 456 8.60 14.16 -2.47
N VAL A 457 7.27 14.29 -2.43
CA VAL A 457 6.50 14.79 -1.29
C VAL A 457 5.58 13.67 -0.83
N LEU A 458 6.10 12.85 0.08
CA LEU A 458 5.52 11.56 0.41
C LEU A 458 4.79 11.57 1.74
N SER A 459 3.66 10.88 1.79
CA SER A 459 2.96 10.53 3.02
C SER A 459 3.12 9.06 3.32
N TRP A 460 3.17 8.71 4.61
CA TRP A 460 3.21 7.32 5.02
C TRP A 460 2.15 7.04 6.09
N TYR A 461 1.74 5.78 6.17
CA TYR A 461 0.83 5.31 7.20
C TYR A 461 1.22 3.91 7.68
N GLU A 462 1.49 2.99 6.76
CA GLU A 462 1.75 1.59 7.06
C GLU A 462 3.02 1.07 6.35
N GLN A 463 3.30 -0.21 6.52
CA GLN A 463 4.59 -0.83 6.27
C GLN A 463 5.01 -0.89 4.80
N LYS A 464 4.06 -0.84 3.84
CA LYS A 464 4.42 -0.75 2.42
C LYS A 464 5.15 0.57 2.12
N ALA A 465 4.80 1.64 2.82
CA ALA A 465 5.57 2.89 2.69
C ALA A 465 7.02 2.75 3.22
N VAL A 466 7.24 1.91 4.25
CA VAL A 466 8.59 1.63 4.77
C VAL A 466 9.43 0.89 3.75
N CYS A 467 8.91 -0.17 3.13
CA CYS A 467 9.68 -0.91 2.12
C CYS A 467 9.96 -0.07 0.86
N ILE A 468 9.03 0.80 0.45
CA ILE A 468 9.26 1.75 -0.65
C ILE A 468 10.38 2.73 -0.28
N LEU A 469 10.33 3.33 0.92
CA LEU A 469 11.37 4.26 1.36
C LEU A 469 12.75 3.58 1.36
N LEU A 470 12.87 2.36 1.90
CA LEU A 470 14.14 1.61 1.88
C LEU A 470 14.62 1.33 0.46
N THR A 471 13.72 1.06 -0.48
CA THR A 471 14.06 0.93 -1.89
C THR A 471 14.61 2.24 -2.47
N LEU A 472 13.95 3.38 -2.22
CA LEU A 472 14.41 4.68 -2.69
C LEU A 472 15.82 5.01 -2.15
N LEU A 473 16.06 4.73 -0.86
CA LEU A 473 17.36 4.93 -0.23
C LEU A 473 18.44 4.01 -0.83
N ALA A 474 18.10 2.74 -1.07
CA ALA A 474 19.02 1.77 -1.69
C ALA A 474 19.37 2.13 -3.14
N LEU A 475 18.48 2.83 -3.85
CA LEU A 475 18.72 3.40 -5.19
C LEU A 475 19.45 4.75 -5.15
N GLY A 476 19.78 5.27 -3.95
CA GLY A 476 20.47 6.54 -3.77
C GLY A 476 19.60 7.77 -4.06
N ILE A 477 18.27 7.63 -4.06
CA ILE A 477 17.33 8.74 -4.28
C ILE A 477 17.28 9.60 -3.02
N LYS A 478 17.37 10.92 -3.21
CA LYS A 478 17.49 11.95 -2.18
C LYS A 478 16.38 13.00 -2.28
N ASN A 479 16.43 13.99 -1.40
CA ASN A 479 15.51 15.14 -1.41
C ASN A 479 14.04 14.74 -1.23
N ILE A 480 13.77 13.87 -0.25
CA ILE A 480 12.43 13.34 0.04
C ILE A 480 11.83 14.16 1.19
N TYR A 481 10.67 14.79 0.94
CA TYR A 481 9.81 15.35 1.98
C TYR A 481 8.88 14.26 2.48
N LEU A 482 8.94 13.96 3.78
CA LEU A 482 8.19 12.86 4.38
C LEU A 482 7.27 13.35 5.50
N GLY A 483 6.01 12.96 5.43
CA GLY A 483 5.03 13.31 6.43
C GLY A 483 3.95 12.25 6.64
N PRO A 484 2.97 12.60 7.49
CA PRO A 484 2.83 13.84 8.28
C PRO A 484 3.70 13.89 9.54
N THR A 485 4.29 12.79 9.97
CA THR A 485 5.31 12.69 11.02
C THR A 485 6.43 11.77 10.54
N LEU A 486 7.60 11.86 11.14
CA LEU A 486 8.59 10.80 10.96
C LEU A 486 8.17 9.54 11.73
N PRO A 487 8.59 8.34 11.28
CA PRO A 487 8.23 7.09 11.94
C PRO A 487 8.71 7.01 13.40
N ALA A 488 7.79 6.64 14.31
CA ALA A 488 8.08 6.54 15.75
C ALA A 488 9.12 5.46 16.10
N PHE A 489 9.34 4.49 15.22
CA PHE A 489 10.34 3.44 15.41
C PHE A 489 11.76 3.86 15.02
N LEU A 490 11.95 5.04 14.41
CA LEU A 490 13.27 5.55 14.09
C LEU A 490 13.86 6.28 15.30
N SER A 491 15.06 5.88 15.72
CA SER A 491 15.82 6.59 16.75
C SER A 491 16.32 7.94 16.23
N GLU A 492 16.68 8.84 17.13
CA GLU A 492 17.25 10.14 16.77
C GLU A 492 18.53 9.99 15.93
N THR A 493 19.39 9.02 16.24
CA THR A 493 20.60 8.72 15.49
C THR A 493 20.30 8.27 14.06
N VAL A 494 19.30 7.39 13.90
CA VAL A 494 18.88 6.90 12.58
C VAL A 494 18.24 8.02 11.78
N VAL A 495 17.35 8.83 12.38
CA VAL A 495 16.77 10.03 11.74
C VAL A 495 17.87 10.98 11.27
N LYS A 496 18.84 11.29 12.15
CA LYS A 496 19.97 12.16 11.77
C LYS A 496 20.73 11.60 10.57
N THR A 497 20.99 10.30 10.54
CA THR A 497 21.67 9.65 9.42
C THR A 497 20.87 9.79 8.12
N LEU A 498 19.55 9.63 8.16
CA LEU A 498 18.68 9.78 7.00
C LEU A 498 18.65 11.23 6.49
N VAL A 499 18.62 12.21 7.40
CA VAL A 499 18.67 13.63 7.06
C VAL A 499 20.02 13.98 6.41
N ASP A 500 21.12 13.58 7.05
CA ASP A 500 22.47 13.96 6.61
C ASP A 500 22.88 13.28 5.28
N ALA A 501 22.55 11.99 5.11
CA ALA A 501 22.99 11.20 3.95
C ALA A 501 22.05 11.30 2.75
N TYR A 502 20.73 11.37 2.99
CA TYR A 502 19.71 11.30 1.94
C TYR A 502 18.89 12.58 1.81
N HIS A 503 19.15 13.60 2.61
CA HIS A 503 18.37 14.84 2.64
C HIS A 503 16.86 14.56 2.86
N LEU A 504 16.55 13.59 3.74
CA LEU A 504 15.19 13.34 4.17
C LEU A 504 14.72 14.51 5.04
N GLN A 505 13.59 15.11 4.69
CA GLN A 505 13.04 16.27 5.38
C GLN A 505 11.62 15.99 5.88
N PRO A 506 11.30 16.30 7.13
CA PRO A 506 9.91 16.32 7.55
C PRO A 506 9.17 17.45 6.82
N ILE A 507 7.91 17.21 6.46
CA ILE A 507 7.05 18.28 5.94
C ILE A 507 6.79 19.32 7.04
N THR A 508 6.63 20.58 6.63
CA THR A 508 6.34 21.70 7.56
C THR A 508 5.05 22.43 7.17
N HIS A 509 5.16 23.43 6.32
CA HIS A 509 4.02 24.16 5.78
C HIS A 509 4.06 24.10 4.25
N PRO A 510 2.93 23.84 3.56
CA PRO A 510 2.93 23.59 2.11
C PRO A 510 3.64 24.66 1.29
N GLN A 511 3.35 25.94 1.55
CA GLN A 511 3.97 27.04 0.82
C GLN A 511 5.47 27.18 1.11
N GLN A 512 5.87 27.02 2.37
CA GLN A 512 7.29 27.13 2.76
C GLN A 512 8.12 26.01 2.14
N ASP A 513 7.59 24.78 2.17
CA ASP A 513 8.26 23.62 1.57
C ASP A 513 8.34 23.78 0.05
N LEU A 514 7.26 24.29 -0.59
CA LEU A 514 7.23 24.57 -2.01
C LEU A 514 8.25 25.64 -2.42
N ASP A 515 8.30 26.76 -1.67
CA ASP A 515 9.27 27.83 -1.89
C ASP A 515 10.71 27.32 -1.72
N ALA A 516 10.95 26.50 -0.69
CA ALA A 516 12.26 25.89 -0.45
C ALA A 516 12.70 24.97 -1.59
N VAL A 517 11.78 24.24 -2.22
CA VAL A 517 12.07 23.40 -3.39
C VAL A 517 12.38 24.24 -4.62
N LEU A 518 11.54 25.22 -4.93
CA LEU A 518 11.63 26.02 -6.15
C LEU A 518 12.82 27.00 -6.15
N HIS A 519 13.34 27.37 -4.97
CA HIS A 519 14.47 28.29 -4.83
C HIS A 519 15.81 27.56 -4.63
N ARG A 520 15.85 26.24 -4.68
CA ARG A 520 17.08 25.44 -4.66
C ARG A 520 17.79 25.34 -6.01
N GLY A 521 17.22 25.92 -7.09
CA GLY A 521 17.77 25.94 -8.46
C GLY A 521 18.70 27.13 -8.73
#